data_1bcef8efd0b26281ee8e68c2ef111b13
#
_entry.id   1bcef8efd0b26281ee8e68c2ef111b13
#
_cell.length_a   1.000
_cell.length_b   1.000
_cell.length_c   1.000
_cell.angle_alpha   90.00
_cell.angle_beta   90.00
_cell.angle_gamma   90.00
#
_symmetry.space_group_name_H-M   'P 1'
#
loop_
_entity.id
_entity.type
_entity.pdbx_description
1 polymer ?
#
loop_
_entity_poly.entity_id
_entity_poly.type
_entity_poly.pdbx_seq_one_letter_code
_entity_poly.pdbx_strand_id
1 'polypeptide(L)'
;MLHILGGRLGQAPVDSQAHVLDVATGTGIWALQYAEQHPESRVLGVDLSITKLQRLLPENCQFQQLDAENGEWPQAQFDYIHFGYVITCFDDTQAVMKKAFDHMQPGGWIELHDPELRNVGDDGSAKGTAIEEWVETVLKGGRIVGRDMLKSAHYEAWLHETGFVNVQDVKFTLPINEWPENLKLKKVGAIYKHNLLGLLESLAQFLTLAGLSNTEAEDLKERAKRDIHNPQIRFAFPL
;
A
#
# COMPACT_ATOMS: atom_id res chain seq x y z
N MET A 1 1.96 -1.07 -8.79
CA MET A 1 1.16 -2.26 -9.20
C MET A 1 1.27 -2.58 -10.67
N LEU A 2 0.93 -1.73 -11.63
CA LEU A 2 0.91 -2.02 -13.07
C LEU A 2 2.13 -2.82 -13.59
N HIS A 3 3.35 -2.43 -13.23
CA HIS A 3 4.55 -3.12 -13.69
C HIS A 3 4.76 -4.50 -13.05
N ILE A 4 4.28 -4.71 -11.83
CA ILE A 4 4.36 -5.98 -11.12
C ILE A 4 3.36 -6.97 -11.71
N LEU A 5 2.13 -6.52 -11.94
CA LEU A 5 1.01 -7.32 -12.41
C LEU A 5 0.88 -7.38 -13.95
N GLY A 6 1.93 -6.96 -14.69
CA GLY A 6 1.92 -7.05 -16.16
C GLY A 6 0.89 -6.13 -16.83
N GLY A 7 0.67 -4.94 -16.30
CA GLY A 7 -0.27 -3.95 -16.82
C GLY A 7 -1.66 -3.98 -16.17
N ARG A 8 -1.92 -4.94 -15.29
CA ARG A 8 -3.18 -5.00 -14.52
C ARG A 8 -3.05 -4.22 -13.21
N LEU A 9 -4.17 -3.73 -12.70
CA LEU A 9 -4.28 -3.01 -11.42
C LEU A 9 -4.65 -3.93 -10.25
N GLY A 10 -5.20 -5.10 -10.54
CA GLY A 10 -5.55 -6.16 -9.60
C GLY A 10 -5.46 -7.53 -10.24
N GLN A 11 -5.66 -8.59 -9.44
CA GLN A 11 -5.68 -9.97 -9.86
C GLN A 11 -7.09 -10.57 -9.81
N ALA A 12 -8.00 -9.93 -9.06
CA ALA A 12 -9.38 -10.37 -8.92
C ALA A 12 -10.05 -10.53 -10.31
N PRO A 13 -10.72 -11.65 -10.58
CA PRO A 13 -11.42 -11.89 -11.83
C PRO A 13 -12.79 -11.21 -11.82
N VAL A 14 -12.78 -9.88 -11.82
CA VAL A 14 -13.96 -9.04 -11.70
C VAL A 14 -14.56 -8.78 -13.07
N ASP A 15 -15.88 -8.69 -13.14
CA ASP A 15 -16.61 -8.36 -14.37
C ASP A 15 -16.27 -6.94 -14.87
N SER A 16 -16.40 -6.71 -16.19
CA SER A 16 -16.16 -5.42 -16.81
C SER A 16 -17.12 -4.32 -16.34
N GLN A 17 -18.29 -4.67 -15.83
CA GLN A 17 -19.32 -3.74 -15.34
C GLN A 17 -19.36 -3.61 -13.82
N ALA A 18 -18.27 -3.96 -13.16
CA ALA A 18 -18.17 -3.99 -11.71
C ALA A 18 -18.39 -2.64 -11.03
N HIS A 19 -19.01 -2.68 -9.86
CA HIS A 19 -19.03 -1.58 -8.91
C HIS A 19 -17.83 -1.70 -7.98
N VAL A 20 -16.90 -0.77 -8.06
CA VAL A 20 -15.57 -0.85 -7.46
C VAL A 20 -15.41 0.24 -6.39
N LEU A 21 -14.87 -0.14 -5.23
CA LEU A 21 -14.50 0.78 -4.17
C LEU A 21 -12.98 0.73 -3.95
N ASP A 22 -12.32 1.89 -4.00
CA ASP A 22 -10.91 2.06 -3.63
C ASP A 22 -10.84 2.78 -2.27
N VAL A 23 -10.51 2.03 -1.23
CA VAL A 23 -10.52 2.50 0.16
C VAL A 23 -9.17 3.11 0.52
N ALA A 24 -9.18 4.30 1.15
CA ALA A 24 -8.01 5.13 1.38
C ALA A 24 -7.25 5.42 0.08
N THR A 25 -8.00 5.90 -0.92
CA THR A 25 -7.55 6.09 -2.31
C THR A 25 -6.37 7.07 -2.46
N GLY A 26 -6.09 7.89 -1.46
CA GLY A 26 -4.96 8.83 -1.41
C GLY A 26 -4.98 9.84 -2.56
N THR A 27 -4.06 9.67 -3.51
CA THR A 27 -4.00 10.53 -4.72
C THR A 27 -5.03 10.17 -5.78
N GLY A 28 -5.84 9.14 -5.56
CA GLY A 28 -6.82 8.63 -6.51
C GLY A 28 -6.24 7.94 -7.74
N ILE A 29 -4.93 7.78 -7.82
CA ILE A 29 -4.27 7.30 -9.06
C ILE A 29 -4.71 5.89 -9.43
N TRP A 30 -4.92 5.00 -8.45
CA TRP A 30 -5.38 3.64 -8.72
C TRP A 30 -6.82 3.65 -9.25
N ALA A 31 -7.73 4.35 -8.57
CA ALA A 31 -9.14 4.48 -8.96
C ALA A 31 -9.27 5.09 -10.38
N LEU A 32 -8.50 6.14 -10.68
CA LEU A 32 -8.49 6.78 -12.01
C LEU A 32 -8.02 5.79 -13.09
N GLN A 33 -6.89 5.12 -12.87
CA GLN A 33 -6.35 4.16 -13.83
C GLN A 33 -7.28 2.94 -14.01
N TYR A 34 -7.94 2.52 -12.92
CA TYR A 34 -8.93 1.42 -13.00
C TYR A 34 -10.12 1.85 -13.86
N ALA A 35 -10.68 3.02 -13.62
CA ALA A 35 -11.79 3.56 -14.40
C ALA A 35 -11.46 3.74 -15.89
N GLU A 36 -10.23 4.20 -16.20
CA GLU A 36 -9.74 4.32 -17.58
C GLU A 36 -9.60 2.95 -18.28
N GLN A 37 -9.13 1.92 -17.55
CA GLN A 37 -8.98 0.55 -18.09
C GLN A 37 -10.32 -0.20 -18.20
N HIS A 38 -11.31 0.18 -17.41
CA HIS A 38 -12.62 -0.46 -17.29
C HIS A 38 -13.75 0.56 -17.45
N PRO A 39 -13.99 1.08 -18.67
CA PRO A 39 -14.92 2.19 -18.88
C PRO A 39 -16.39 1.85 -18.56
N GLU A 40 -16.76 0.56 -18.50
CA GLU A 40 -18.09 0.11 -18.13
C GLU A 40 -18.27 -0.07 -16.60
N SER A 41 -17.18 -0.12 -15.82
CA SER A 41 -17.21 -0.21 -14.36
C SER A 41 -17.59 1.15 -13.75
N ARG A 42 -18.11 1.13 -12.53
CA ARG A 42 -18.31 2.32 -11.70
C ARG A 42 -17.30 2.32 -10.56
N VAL A 43 -16.48 3.34 -10.48
CA VAL A 43 -15.38 3.41 -9.50
C VAL A 43 -15.65 4.53 -8.50
N LEU A 44 -15.62 4.19 -7.23
CA LEU A 44 -15.68 5.13 -6.11
C LEU A 44 -14.37 5.07 -5.33
N GLY A 45 -13.63 6.16 -5.27
CA GLY A 45 -12.49 6.31 -4.36
C GLY A 45 -12.91 7.03 -3.09
N VAL A 46 -12.53 6.53 -1.92
CA VAL A 46 -12.80 7.18 -0.64
C VAL A 46 -11.52 7.42 0.15
N ASP A 47 -11.42 8.59 0.80
CA ASP A 47 -10.28 8.97 1.63
C ASP A 47 -10.68 10.02 2.67
N LEU A 48 -9.90 10.16 3.74
CA LEU A 48 -10.06 11.24 4.72
C LEU A 48 -9.92 12.63 4.08
N SER A 49 -9.16 12.75 2.98
CA SER A 49 -8.91 13.99 2.27
C SER A 49 -8.86 13.80 0.76
N ILE A 50 -9.83 14.36 0.05
CA ILE A 50 -9.92 14.33 -1.42
C ILE A 50 -9.37 15.60 -2.08
N THR A 51 -8.74 16.51 -1.32
CA THR A 51 -8.28 17.84 -1.80
C THR A 51 -7.16 17.78 -2.85
N LYS A 52 -6.49 16.64 -3.01
CA LYS A 52 -5.40 16.45 -3.98
C LYS A 52 -5.89 16.04 -5.38
N LEU A 53 -7.18 15.83 -5.57
CA LEU A 53 -7.77 15.33 -6.80
C LEU A 53 -8.15 16.51 -7.74
N GLN A 54 -7.14 17.20 -8.28
CA GLN A 54 -7.30 18.31 -9.23
C GLN A 54 -7.16 17.85 -10.69
N ARG A 55 -7.87 16.81 -11.11
CA ARG A 55 -7.82 16.29 -12.49
C ARG A 55 -9.21 16.22 -13.10
N LEU A 56 -9.25 16.24 -14.44
CA LEU A 56 -10.46 15.81 -15.16
C LEU A 56 -10.70 14.33 -14.82
N LEU A 57 -11.86 14.03 -14.27
CA LEU A 57 -12.24 12.68 -13.87
C LEU A 57 -12.91 11.99 -15.06
N PRO A 58 -12.65 10.69 -15.28
CA PRO A 58 -13.49 9.86 -16.13
C PRO A 58 -14.94 9.88 -15.61
N GLU A 59 -15.92 9.82 -16.51
CA GLU A 59 -17.36 9.89 -16.15
C GLU A 59 -17.77 8.76 -15.20
N ASN A 60 -17.08 7.63 -15.26
CA ASN A 60 -17.30 6.45 -14.43
C ASN A 60 -16.50 6.43 -13.12
N CYS A 61 -15.79 7.53 -12.75
CA CYS A 61 -15.00 7.63 -11.53
C CYS A 61 -15.45 8.78 -10.65
N GLN A 62 -15.71 8.50 -9.39
CA GLN A 62 -16.11 9.49 -8.39
C GLN A 62 -15.22 9.36 -7.14
N PHE A 63 -15.12 10.46 -6.38
CA PHE A 63 -14.43 10.49 -5.11
C PHE A 63 -15.31 11.07 -4.02
N GLN A 64 -15.23 10.49 -2.83
CA GLN A 64 -15.95 10.92 -1.65
C GLN A 64 -15.03 11.02 -0.46
N GLN A 65 -15.13 12.11 0.29
CA GLN A 65 -14.45 12.21 1.58
C GLN A 65 -15.16 11.30 2.59
N LEU A 66 -14.40 10.36 3.15
CA LEU A 66 -14.91 9.39 4.11
C LEU A 66 -13.80 8.94 5.07
N ASP A 67 -14.11 8.92 6.35
CA ASP A 67 -13.37 8.13 7.33
C ASP A 67 -13.81 6.65 7.20
N ALA A 68 -13.00 5.84 6.54
CA ALA A 68 -13.36 4.44 6.31
C ALA A 68 -13.42 3.62 7.62
N GLU A 69 -12.71 4.04 8.66
CA GLU A 69 -12.71 3.34 9.94
C GLU A 69 -13.92 3.73 10.81
N ASN A 70 -14.18 5.04 10.98
CA ASN A 70 -15.20 5.52 11.92
C ASN A 70 -16.47 6.03 11.24
N GLY A 71 -16.43 6.35 9.95
CA GLY A 71 -17.56 6.86 9.18
C GLY A 71 -18.54 5.78 8.73
N GLU A 72 -19.70 6.23 8.29
CA GLU A 72 -20.70 5.37 7.64
C GLU A 72 -20.35 5.17 6.16
N TRP A 73 -20.19 3.93 5.75
CA TRP A 73 -19.93 3.61 4.35
C TRP A 73 -21.16 3.87 3.48
N PRO A 74 -20.97 4.16 2.18
CA PRO A 74 -22.07 4.33 1.25
C PRO A 74 -23.03 3.14 1.30
N GLN A 75 -24.35 3.40 1.26
CA GLN A 75 -25.36 2.34 1.18
C GLN A 75 -25.40 1.74 -0.24
N ALA A 76 -24.31 1.07 -0.58
CA ALA A 76 -24.10 0.39 -1.85
C ALA A 76 -23.39 -0.92 -1.58
N GLN A 77 -23.51 -1.85 -2.52
CA GLN A 77 -22.73 -3.08 -2.51
C GLN A 77 -21.75 -3.05 -3.67
N PHE A 78 -20.56 -3.59 -3.42
CA PHE A 78 -19.44 -3.56 -4.37
C PHE A 78 -19.09 -4.96 -4.83
N ASP A 79 -18.76 -5.09 -6.11
CA ASP A 79 -18.25 -6.32 -6.70
C ASP A 79 -16.76 -6.47 -6.43
N TYR A 80 -16.07 -5.34 -6.22
CA TYR A 80 -14.64 -5.31 -5.95
C TYR A 80 -14.29 -4.19 -4.98
N ILE A 81 -13.57 -4.53 -3.90
CA ILE A 81 -13.04 -3.56 -2.95
C ILE A 81 -11.51 -3.69 -2.92
N HIS A 82 -10.83 -2.59 -3.20
CA HIS A 82 -9.39 -2.48 -3.25
C HIS A 82 -8.85 -1.65 -2.09
N PHE A 83 -7.72 -2.10 -1.53
CA PHE A 83 -6.90 -1.38 -0.55
C PHE A 83 -5.46 -1.35 -1.04
N GLY A 84 -4.87 -0.17 -1.13
CA GLY A 84 -3.48 -0.04 -1.56
C GLY A 84 -2.67 0.84 -0.62
N TYR A 85 -1.58 0.29 -0.07
CA TYR A 85 -0.68 1.00 0.84
C TYR A 85 -1.38 1.56 2.09
N VAL A 86 -2.25 0.75 2.70
CA VAL A 86 -3.05 1.14 3.88
C VAL A 86 -2.41 0.74 5.21
N ILE A 87 -1.19 0.26 5.21
CA ILE A 87 -0.46 -0.22 6.40
C ILE A 87 -0.42 0.79 7.55
N THR A 88 -0.51 2.09 7.26
CA THR A 88 -0.51 3.16 8.28
C THR A 88 -1.87 3.86 8.43
N CYS A 89 -2.90 3.45 7.69
CA CYS A 89 -4.14 4.22 7.56
C CYS A 89 -5.14 3.96 8.69
N PHE A 90 -5.18 2.75 9.25
CA PHE A 90 -6.21 2.32 10.21
C PHE A 90 -5.59 1.88 11.53
N ASP A 91 -6.27 2.19 12.62
CA ASP A 91 -5.94 1.68 13.96
C ASP A 91 -6.45 0.24 14.11
N ASP A 92 -7.67 -0.07 13.60
CA ASP A 92 -8.26 -1.41 13.52
C ASP A 92 -8.56 -1.81 12.07
N THR A 93 -7.56 -2.33 11.39
CA THR A 93 -7.70 -2.78 9.99
C THR A 93 -8.68 -3.95 9.85
N GLN A 94 -8.79 -4.82 10.86
CA GLN A 94 -9.72 -5.96 10.83
C GLN A 94 -11.18 -5.49 10.88
N ALA A 95 -11.49 -4.46 11.69
CA ALA A 95 -12.80 -3.83 11.69
C ALA A 95 -13.16 -3.20 10.33
N VAL A 96 -12.17 -2.59 9.64
CA VAL A 96 -12.39 -2.05 8.28
C VAL A 96 -12.60 -3.17 7.26
N MET A 97 -11.87 -4.29 7.37
CA MET A 97 -12.13 -5.49 6.54
C MET A 97 -13.55 -6.05 6.75
N LYS A 98 -14.05 -6.01 8.00
CA LYS A 98 -15.42 -6.42 8.31
C LYS A 98 -16.44 -5.49 7.64
N LYS A 99 -16.22 -4.17 7.67
CA LYS A 99 -17.07 -3.22 6.92
C LYS A 99 -17.04 -3.50 5.42
N ALA A 100 -15.85 -3.81 4.86
CA ALA A 100 -15.73 -4.19 3.46
C ALA A 100 -16.56 -5.45 3.14
N PHE A 101 -16.49 -6.47 3.98
CA PHE A 101 -17.27 -7.69 3.84
C PHE A 101 -18.77 -7.41 3.84
N ASP A 102 -19.25 -6.55 4.76
CA ASP A 102 -20.67 -6.21 4.89
C ASP A 102 -21.21 -5.38 3.70
N HIS A 103 -20.32 -4.71 2.94
CA HIS A 103 -20.64 -3.94 1.74
C HIS A 103 -20.28 -4.65 0.43
N MET A 104 -19.94 -5.94 0.50
CA MET A 104 -19.59 -6.75 -0.65
C MET A 104 -20.82 -7.47 -1.22
N GLN A 105 -20.92 -7.50 -2.55
CA GLN A 105 -21.87 -8.40 -3.22
C GLN A 105 -21.47 -9.86 -2.98
N PRO A 106 -22.45 -10.79 -2.88
CA PRO A 106 -22.12 -12.22 -2.91
C PRO A 106 -21.31 -12.58 -4.16
N GLY A 107 -20.14 -13.20 -3.96
CA GLY A 107 -19.19 -13.51 -5.03
C GLY A 107 -18.23 -12.38 -5.40
N GLY A 108 -18.31 -11.24 -4.71
CA GLY A 108 -17.37 -10.12 -4.88
C GLY A 108 -15.96 -10.43 -4.36
N TRP A 109 -15.02 -9.58 -4.71
CA TRP A 109 -13.59 -9.75 -4.42
C TRP A 109 -13.05 -8.58 -3.59
N ILE A 110 -12.16 -8.90 -2.66
CA ILE A 110 -11.32 -7.95 -1.94
C ILE A 110 -9.86 -8.16 -2.31
N GLU A 111 -9.12 -7.08 -2.52
CA GLU A 111 -7.66 -7.14 -2.66
C GLU A 111 -6.98 -6.10 -1.78
N LEU A 112 -5.92 -6.54 -1.09
CA LEU A 112 -5.07 -5.66 -0.28
C LEU A 112 -3.63 -5.72 -0.83
N HIS A 113 -3.05 -4.57 -1.14
CA HIS A 113 -1.72 -4.43 -1.70
C HIS A 113 -0.83 -3.62 -0.75
N ASP A 114 -0.27 -4.26 0.26
CA ASP A 114 0.60 -3.61 1.24
C ASP A 114 2.00 -4.22 1.28
N PRO A 115 3.05 -3.41 1.31
CA PRO A 115 4.39 -3.91 1.58
C PRO A 115 4.51 -4.33 3.04
N GLU A 116 5.23 -5.40 3.30
CA GLU A 116 5.67 -5.73 4.64
C GLU A 116 7.02 -5.03 4.90
N LEU A 117 7.10 -4.18 5.93
CA LEU A 117 8.31 -3.41 6.23
C LEU A 117 9.42 -4.28 6.85
N ARG A 118 9.85 -5.30 6.12
CA ARG A 118 11.03 -6.12 6.46
C ARG A 118 11.87 -6.39 5.22
N ASN A 119 13.17 -6.55 5.42
CA ASN A 119 14.06 -6.92 4.32
C ASN A 119 13.92 -8.40 3.96
N VAL A 120 13.83 -8.70 2.67
CA VAL A 120 13.92 -10.06 2.10
C VAL A 120 15.11 -10.23 1.15
N GLY A 121 16.01 -9.25 1.07
CA GLY A 121 17.33 -9.42 0.46
C GLY A 121 18.20 -10.30 1.35
N ASP A 122 18.81 -11.32 0.80
CA ASP A 122 19.45 -12.42 1.55
C ASP A 122 20.99 -12.43 1.49
N ASP A 123 21.62 -11.50 0.78
CA ASP A 123 23.08 -11.47 0.61
C ASP A 123 23.85 -10.76 1.72
N GLY A 124 23.13 -10.23 2.72
CA GLY A 124 23.71 -9.52 3.86
C GLY A 124 24.21 -8.10 3.56
N SER A 125 24.12 -7.60 2.33
CA SER A 125 24.59 -6.24 1.95
C SER A 125 23.77 -5.11 2.60
N ALA A 126 22.57 -5.40 3.04
CA ALA A 126 21.70 -4.45 3.73
C ALA A 126 22.04 -4.30 5.22
N LYS A 127 22.80 -5.22 5.80
CA LYS A 127 23.08 -5.23 7.24
C LYS A 127 23.92 -4.02 7.66
N GLY A 128 23.43 -3.29 8.65
CA GLY A 128 24.07 -2.10 9.20
C GLY A 128 23.98 -0.87 8.28
N THR A 129 23.16 -0.91 7.26
CA THR A 129 22.90 0.24 6.38
C THR A 129 21.87 1.19 7.01
N ALA A 130 21.86 2.44 6.54
CA ALA A 130 20.91 3.42 7.04
C ALA A 130 19.45 3.11 6.62
N ILE A 131 19.24 2.42 5.51
CA ILE A 131 17.89 1.97 5.13
C ILE A 131 17.35 0.90 6.10
N GLU A 132 18.19 -0.01 6.58
CA GLU A 132 17.81 -0.99 7.61
C GLU A 132 17.51 -0.27 8.93
N GLU A 133 18.39 0.65 9.39
CA GLU A 133 18.18 1.48 10.58
C GLU A 133 16.88 2.29 10.49
N TRP A 134 16.58 2.85 9.30
CA TRP A 134 15.35 3.60 9.07
C TRP A 134 14.11 2.71 9.24
N VAL A 135 14.09 1.53 8.63
CA VAL A 135 12.99 0.56 8.76
C VAL A 135 12.76 0.20 10.22
N GLU A 136 13.81 -0.18 10.95
CA GLU A 136 13.71 -0.56 12.36
C GLU A 136 13.18 0.59 13.24
N THR A 137 13.63 1.82 12.94
CA THR A 137 13.21 3.03 13.67
C THR A 137 11.75 3.36 13.40
N VAL A 138 11.30 3.26 12.15
CA VAL A 138 9.89 3.44 11.78
C VAL A 138 9.00 2.40 12.46
N LEU A 139 9.39 1.11 12.44
CA LEU A 139 8.68 0.05 13.14
C LEU A 139 8.59 0.30 14.65
N LYS A 140 9.68 0.78 15.27
CA LYS A 140 9.70 1.17 16.68
C LYS A 140 8.73 2.31 16.96
N GLY A 141 8.75 3.37 16.15
CA GLY A 141 7.84 4.52 16.27
C GLY A 141 6.38 4.12 16.12
N GLY A 142 6.07 3.23 15.17
CA GLY A 142 4.73 2.67 15.00
C GLY A 142 4.23 1.96 16.24
N ARG A 143 5.05 1.07 16.80
CA ARG A 143 4.70 0.34 18.04
C ARG A 143 4.40 1.26 19.23
N ILE A 144 5.10 2.39 19.36
CA ILE A 144 4.88 3.36 20.44
C ILE A 144 3.47 3.95 20.39
N VAL A 145 2.92 4.14 19.19
CA VAL A 145 1.57 4.68 18.99
C VAL A 145 0.51 3.60 18.70
N GLY A 146 0.85 2.33 18.96
CA GLY A 146 -0.08 1.20 18.80
C GLY A 146 -0.34 0.78 17.35
N ARG A 147 0.47 1.26 16.39
CA ARG A 147 0.34 0.89 14.97
C ARG A 147 1.29 -0.24 14.61
N ASP A 148 0.73 -1.40 14.29
CA ASP A 148 1.49 -2.51 13.73
C ASP A 148 1.72 -2.30 12.24
N MET A 149 2.97 -1.96 11.88
CA MET A 149 3.39 -1.78 10.48
C MET A 149 3.82 -3.10 9.80
N LEU A 150 3.69 -4.23 10.49
CA LEU A 150 3.86 -5.57 9.92
C LEU A 150 2.52 -6.30 9.78
N LYS A 151 1.40 -5.60 9.97
CA LYS A 151 0.05 -6.17 9.98
C LYS A 151 -0.35 -6.85 8.68
N SER A 152 0.30 -6.54 7.55
CA SER A 152 0.06 -7.24 6.28
C SER A 152 0.29 -8.75 6.38
N ALA A 153 1.19 -9.19 7.26
CA ALA A 153 1.40 -10.62 7.55
C ALA A 153 0.19 -11.32 8.19
N HIS A 154 -0.79 -10.56 8.69
CA HIS A 154 -2.01 -11.09 9.33
C HIS A 154 -3.23 -11.06 8.42
N TYR A 155 -3.15 -10.42 7.24
CA TYR A 155 -4.30 -10.19 6.37
C TYR A 155 -5.01 -11.48 5.96
N GLU A 156 -4.28 -12.53 5.62
CA GLU A 156 -4.87 -13.83 5.25
C GLU A 156 -5.75 -14.39 6.39
N ALA A 157 -5.23 -14.39 7.62
CA ALA A 157 -5.97 -14.86 8.79
C ALA A 157 -7.20 -14.00 9.06
N TRP A 158 -7.06 -12.67 9.03
CA TRP A 158 -8.17 -11.74 9.28
C TRP A 158 -9.27 -11.82 8.21
N LEU A 159 -8.90 -12.05 6.95
CA LEU A 159 -9.89 -12.27 5.88
C LEU A 159 -10.69 -13.56 6.12
N HIS A 160 -10.02 -14.66 6.52
CA HIS A 160 -10.72 -15.89 6.89
C HIS A 160 -11.65 -15.71 8.09
N GLU A 161 -11.17 -15.05 9.15
CA GLU A 161 -11.96 -14.75 10.35
C GLU A 161 -13.17 -13.86 10.04
N THR A 162 -13.03 -12.95 9.07
CA THR A 162 -14.11 -12.07 8.60
C THR A 162 -15.19 -12.84 7.83
N GLY A 163 -14.84 -13.95 7.19
CA GLY A 163 -15.76 -14.80 6.43
C GLY A 163 -15.47 -14.88 4.94
N PHE A 164 -14.38 -14.28 4.46
CA PHE A 164 -13.95 -14.44 3.08
C PHE A 164 -13.49 -15.87 2.81
N VAL A 165 -13.75 -16.35 1.60
CA VAL A 165 -13.37 -17.69 1.13
C VAL A 165 -12.41 -17.56 -0.05
N ASN A 166 -11.69 -18.64 -0.37
CA ASN A 166 -10.71 -18.66 -1.47
C ASN A 166 -9.63 -17.56 -1.33
N VAL A 167 -9.24 -17.23 -0.10
CA VAL A 167 -8.19 -16.25 0.18
C VAL A 167 -6.86 -16.74 -0.38
N GLN A 168 -6.11 -15.86 -1.03
CA GLN A 168 -4.80 -16.14 -1.62
C GLN A 168 -3.80 -15.07 -1.16
N ASP A 169 -2.69 -15.49 -0.56
CA ASP A 169 -1.54 -14.62 -0.29
C ASP A 169 -0.52 -14.78 -1.44
N VAL A 170 -0.42 -13.76 -2.29
CA VAL A 170 0.48 -13.75 -3.44
C VAL A 170 1.60 -12.74 -3.21
N LYS A 171 2.82 -13.24 -3.01
CA LYS A 171 3.98 -12.40 -2.67
C LYS A 171 4.76 -11.95 -3.89
N PHE A 172 5.05 -10.67 -3.95
CA PHE A 172 5.95 -10.06 -4.91
C PHE A 172 7.15 -9.45 -4.18
N THR A 173 8.24 -9.26 -4.91
CA THR A 173 9.43 -8.61 -4.39
C THR A 173 9.53 -7.19 -4.92
N LEU A 174 9.69 -6.21 -4.02
CA LEU A 174 9.90 -4.80 -4.31
C LEU A 174 11.37 -4.42 -4.01
N PRO A 175 12.29 -4.51 -4.98
CA PRO A 175 13.66 -4.03 -4.81
C PRO A 175 13.66 -2.52 -4.59
N ILE A 176 14.51 -2.02 -3.69
CA ILE A 176 14.59 -0.56 -3.41
C ILE A 176 15.28 0.25 -4.50
N ASN A 177 15.97 -0.42 -5.43
CA ASN A 177 16.67 0.17 -6.57
C ASN A 177 16.90 -0.87 -7.68
N GLU A 178 17.73 -0.57 -8.66
CA GLU A 178 17.99 -1.37 -9.86
C GLU A 178 18.99 -2.51 -9.66
N TRP A 179 19.23 -2.98 -8.45
CA TRP A 179 20.20 -4.03 -8.14
C TRP A 179 19.89 -5.42 -8.76
N PRO A 180 18.61 -5.83 -9.00
CA PRO A 180 18.37 -7.16 -9.57
C PRO A 180 18.91 -7.32 -10.99
N GLU A 181 19.44 -8.51 -11.29
CA GLU A 181 19.85 -8.89 -12.65
C GLU A 181 18.63 -9.13 -13.55
N ASN A 182 17.55 -9.64 -12.97
CA ASN A 182 16.29 -9.85 -13.68
C ASN A 182 15.72 -8.51 -14.16
N LEU A 183 15.56 -8.36 -15.48
CA LEU A 183 15.14 -7.09 -16.10
C LEU A 183 13.77 -6.61 -15.63
N LYS A 184 12.82 -7.52 -15.33
CA LYS A 184 11.50 -7.15 -14.80
C LYS A 184 11.64 -6.57 -13.40
N LEU A 185 12.36 -7.23 -12.50
CA LEU A 185 12.60 -6.76 -11.14
C LEU A 185 13.44 -5.48 -11.10
N LYS A 186 14.43 -5.36 -11.99
CA LYS A 186 15.22 -4.13 -12.16
C LYS A 186 14.34 -2.93 -12.51
N LYS A 187 13.38 -3.12 -13.43
CA LYS A 187 12.41 -2.09 -13.80
C LYS A 187 11.47 -1.76 -12.63
N VAL A 188 11.02 -2.77 -11.89
CA VAL A 188 10.22 -2.57 -10.67
C VAL A 188 11.02 -1.76 -9.66
N GLY A 189 12.28 -2.10 -9.40
CA GLY A 189 13.16 -1.39 -8.48
C GLY A 189 13.40 0.08 -8.88
N ALA A 190 13.57 0.37 -10.17
CA ALA A 190 13.70 1.74 -10.67
C ALA A 190 12.47 2.60 -10.36
N ILE A 191 11.26 2.02 -10.46
CA ILE A 191 10.00 2.70 -10.17
C ILE A 191 9.78 2.79 -8.65
N TYR A 192 9.99 1.67 -7.93
CA TYR A 192 9.77 1.62 -6.49
C TYR A 192 10.71 2.54 -5.72
N LYS A 193 11.94 2.74 -6.18
CA LYS A 193 12.87 3.74 -5.66
C LYS A 193 12.23 5.11 -5.49
N HIS A 194 11.47 5.58 -6.48
CA HIS A 194 10.75 6.84 -6.42
C HIS A 194 9.68 6.87 -5.31
N ASN A 195 8.92 5.79 -5.20
CA ASN A 195 7.90 5.65 -4.15
C ASN A 195 8.54 5.61 -2.77
N LEU A 196 9.65 4.87 -2.62
CA LEU A 196 10.36 4.74 -1.34
C LEU A 196 10.95 6.07 -0.87
N LEU A 197 11.49 6.89 -1.78
CA LEU A 197 11.95 8.25 -1.45
C LEU A 197 10.80 9.12 -0.90
N GLY A 198 9.60 9.01 -1.47
CA GLY A 198 8.40 9.65 -0.92
C GLY A 198 7.97 9.08 0.43
N LEU A 199 8.14 7.76 0.61
CA LEU A 199 7.81 7.07 1.86
C LEU A 199 8.74 7.51 3.02
N LEU A 200 10.02 7.77 2.76
CA LEU A 200 10.94 8.32 3.75
C LEU A 200 10.41 9.63 4.36
N GLU A 201 9.80 10.48 3.54
CA GLU A 201 9.23 11.75 4.01
C GLU A 201 7.90 11.55 4.74
N SER A 202 7.00 10.74 4.19
CA SER A 202 5.67 10.54 4.78
C SER A 202 5.70 9.82 6.13
N LEU A 203 6.71 8.98 6.36
CA LEU A 203 6.88 8.24 7.62
C LEU A 203 7.85 8.93 8.60
N ALA A 204 8.37 10.13 8.30
CA ALA A 204 9.34 10.83 9.13
C ALA A 204 8.87 11.06 10.58
N GLN A 205 7.56 11.26 10.79
CA GLN A 205 6.98 11.39 12.12
C GLN A 205 7.26 10.18 13.04
N PHE A 206 7.36 8.97 12.48
CA PHE A 206 7.63 7.77 13.26
C PHE A 206 9.08 7.70 13.76
N LEU A 207 10.01 8.39 13.09
CA LEU A 207 11.40 8.52 13.56
C LEU A 207 11.45 9.36 14.86
N THR A 208 10.73 10.47 14.89
CA THR A 208 10.66 11.32 16.11
C THR A 208 9.87 10.64 17.22
N LEU A 209 8.80 9.91 16.92
CA LEU A 209 8.07 9.07 17.87
C LEU A 209 8.97 7.96 18.45
N ALA A 210 9.91 7.44 17.67
CA ALA A 210 10.89 6.45 18.13
C ALA A 210 11.97 7.05 19.07
N GLY A 211 12.00 8.39 19.23
CA GLY A 211 12.88 9.10 20.14
C GLY A 211 14.02 9.87 19.46
N LEU A 212 14.08 9.95 18.12
CA LEU A 212 15.07 10.77 17.43
C LEU A 212 14.67 12.25 17.52
N SER A 213 15.65 13.13 17.66
CA SER A 213 15.47 14.56 17.41
C SER A 213 15.20 14.82 15.92
N ASN A 214 14.65 15.98 15.58
CA ASN A 214 14.43 16.36 14.18
C ASN A 214 15.73 16.29 13.35
N THR A 215 16.86 16.71 13.93
CA THR A 215 18.16 16.68 13.24
C THR A 215 18.63 15.24 12.98
N GLU A 216 18.49 14.33 13.95
CA GLU A 216 18.84 12.92 13.79
C GLU A 216 17.92 12.22 12.77
N ALA A 217 16.62 12.53 12.79
CA ALA A 217 15.67 12.02 11.83
C ALA A 217 16.00 12.47 10.39
N GLU A 218 16.36 13.74 10.18
CA GLU A 218 16.82 14.25 8.89
C GLU A 218 18.12 13.57 8.44
N ASP A 219 19.12 13.44 9.34
CA ASP A 219 20.37 12.75 9.01
C ASP A 219 20.11 11.29 8.59
N LEU A 220 19.28 10.56 9.33
CA LEU A 220 18.93 9.19 9.00
C LEU A 220 18.23 9.08 7.64
N LYS A 221 17.29 9.97 7.34
CA LYS A 221 16.65 10.03 6.01
C LYS A 221 17.66 10.27 4.89
N GLU A 222 18.57 11.23 5.05
CA GLU A 222 19.59 11.53 4.05
C GLU A 222 20.58 10.39 3.85
N ARG A 223 20.95 9.67 4.91
CA ARG A 223 21.76 8.45 4.82
C ARG A 223 20.99 7.33 4.10
N ALA A 224 19.72 7.11 4.46
CA ALA A 224 18.86 6.12 3.81
C ALA A 224 18.63 6.45 2.31
N LYS A 225 18.47 7.73 1.94
CA LYS A 225 18.42 8.14 0.52
C LYS A 225 19.68 7.75 -0.25
N ARG A 226 20.86 7.90 0.35
CA ARG A 226 22.12 7.44 -0.29
C ARG A 226 22.13 5.94 -0.49
N ASP A 227 21.69 5.16 0.50
CA ASP A 227 21.61 3.70 0.40
C ASP A 227 20.63 3.26 -0.70
N ILE A 228 19.47 3.90 -0.82
CA ILE A 228 18.49 3.64 -1.88
C ILE A 228 19.10 3.88 -3.28
N HIS A 229 20.03 4.83 -3.42
CA HIS A 229 20.71 5.08 -4.69
C HIS A 229 21.92 4.16 -4.94
N ASN A 230 22.34 3.38 -3.95
CA ASN A 230 23.48 2.49 -4.06
C ASN A 230 23.09 1.08 -4.54
N PRO A 231 23.39 0.69 -5.79
CA PRO A 231 23.02 -0.62 -6.33
C PRO A 231 23.79 -1.79 -5.69
N GLN A 232 24.77 -1.55 -4.83
CA GLN A 232 25.45 -2.59 -4.05
C GLN A 232 24.61 -3.04 -2.84
N ILE A 233 23.60 -2.25 -2.43
CA ILE A 233 22.70 -2.60 -1.33
C ILE A 233 21.50 -3.33 -1.91
N ARG A 234 21.44 -4.63 -1.67
CA ARG A 234 20.38 -5.52 -2.16
C ARG A 234 19.26 -5.66 -1.13
N PHE A 235 18.58 -4.57 -0.91
CA PHE A 235 17.40 -4.53 -0.04
C PHE A 235 16.12 -4.68 -0.87
N ALA A 236 15.14 -5.41 -0.35
CA ALA A 236 13.81 -5.53 -0.97
C ALA A 236 12.74 -5.74 0.10
N PHE A 237 11.55 -5.25 -0.17
CA PHE A 237 10.35 -5.53 0.64
C PHE A 237 9.50 -6.60 -0.05
N PRO A 238 8.84 -7.52 0.70
CA PRO A 238 7.72 -8.28 0.18
C PRO A 238 6.48 -7.37 0.04
N LEU A 239 5.67 -7.63 -0.96
CA LEU A 239 4.37 -7.01 -1.21
C LEU A 239 3.35 -8.11 -1.34
#